data_e23b5c846589b186e79997687d33c689
#
_entry.id   e23b5c846589b186e79997687d33c689
#
_cell.length_a   1.000
_cell.length_b   1.000
_cell.length_c   1.000
_cell.angle_alpha   90.00
_cell.angle_beta   90.00
_cell.angle_gamma   90.00
#
_symmetry.space_group_name_H-M   'P 1'
#
loop_
_entity.id
_entity.type
_entity.pdbx_description
1 polymer ?
#
loop_
_entity_poly.entity_id
_entity_poly.type
_entity_poly.pdbx_seq_one_letter_code
_entity_poly.pdbx_strand_id
1 'polypeptide(L)'
;LKLMGGKGRTFSPLFRNTVNPTSARGGGQINVVPDEVSVDLDDRISPNLSPELLMSELSGIAGPASEIEVLSHDSGLQRSDLGLFETLSDVLKESDADGIPVPMLMPAATDGRLFARLGIQTYGFLPMLLPATLDFAATIHGPDERVPVDAINFGAGAIYRLLQRYGRTL
;
A
#
# COMPACT_ATOMS: atom_id res chain seq x y z
N LEU A 1 -13.18 -2.26 13.44
CA LEU A 1 -12.65 -3.40 12.65
C LEU A 1 -13.21 -4.75 13.12
N LYS A 2 -13.45 -4.97 14.43
CA LYS A 2 -14.03 -6.24 14.94
C LYS A 2 -15.41 -6.56 14.34
N LEU A 3 -16.23 -5.54 14.06
CA LEU A 3 -17.55 -5.68 13.43
C LEU A 3 -17.50 -6.13 11.96
N MET A 4 -16.37 -5.93 11.27
CA MET A 4 -16.18 -6.29 9.85
C MET A 4 -15.63 -7.72 9.65
N GLY A 5 -15.42 -8.48 10.73
CA GLY A 5 -14.90 -9.85 10.66
C GLY A 5 -13.55 -9.96 9.93
N GLY A 6 -13.38 -10.98 9.11
CA GLY A 6 -12.16 -11.23 8.33
C GLY A 6 -11.78 -10.08 7.39
N LYS A 7 -12.75 -9.40 6.79
CA LYS A 7 -12.53 -8.23 5.91
C LYS A 7 -11.92 -7.04 6.67
N GLY A 8 -12.19 -6.89 7.97
CA GLY A 8 -11.60 -5.83 8.78
C GLY A 8 -10.08 -5.94 8.92
N ARG A 9 -9.50 -7.12 8.80
CA ARG A 9 -8.05 -7.32 8.86
C ARG A 9 -7.32 -6.70 7.67
N THR A 10 -7.91 -6.73 6.49
CA THR A 10 -7.36 -6.13 5.27
C THR A 10 -7.18 -4.61 5.42
N PHE A 11 -8.05 -3.95 6.19
CA PHE A 11 -7.98 -2.51 6.43
C PHE A 11 -7.14 -2.13 7.66
N SER A 12 -6.70 -3.11 8.45
CA SER A 12 -5.93 -2.86 9.68
C SER A 12 -4.66 -2.02 9.46
N PRO A 13 -3.85 -2.25 8.40
CA PRO A 13 -2.65 -1.44 8.13
C PRO A 13 -2.92 0.04 7.83
N LEU A 14 -4.17 0.41 7.52
CA LEU A 14 -4.55 1.81 7.28
C LEU A 14 -4.67 2.64 8.57
N PHE A 15 -4.75 1.98 9.73
CA PHE A 15 -5.06 2.61 11.01
C PHE A 15 -3.94 2.49 12.05
N ARG A 16 -2.82 1.86 11.70
CA ARG A 16 -1.70 1.65 12.62
C ARG A 16 -0.41 1.42 11.85
N ASN A 17 0.70 1.68 12.50
CA ASN A 17 2.00 1.22 12.01
C ASN A 17 2.04 -0.31 11.95
N THR A 18 2.75 -0.84 10.98
CA THR A 18 3.04 -2.27 10.88
C THR A 18 4.52 -2.48 10.73
N VAL A 19 5.02 -3.52 11.36
CA VAL A 19 6.42 -3.96 11.32
C VAL A 19 6.44 -5.41 10.92
N ASN A 20 7.10 -5.73 9.81
CA ASN A 20 7.15 -7.07 9.26
C ASN A 20 8.60 -7.52 9.12
N PRO A 21 9.04 -8.57 9.83
CA PRO A 21 10.34 -9.17 9.57
C PRO A 21 10.35 -9.82 8.19
N THR A 22 11.30 -9.41 7.35
CA THR A 22 11.42 -9.85 5.95
C THR A 22 12.60 -10.78 5.73
N SER A 23 13.65 -10.63 6.50
CA SER A 23 14.78 -11.55 6.51
C SER A 23 15.41 -11.67 7.89
N ALA A 24 16.09 -12.78 8.13
CA ALA A 24 16.92 -12.97 9.32
C ALA A 24 18.24 -13.63 8.90
N ARG A 25 19.35 -13.12 9.42
CA ARG A 25 20.69 -13.64 9.16
C ARG A 25 21.44 -13.80 10.46
N GLY A 26 22.16 -14.91 10.60
CA GLY A 26 23.02 -15.19 11.75
C GLY A 26 23.54 -16.61 11.70
N GLY A 27 24.74 -16.78 12.24
CA GLY A 27 25.43 -18.07 12.28
C GLY A 27 25.94 -18.58 10.94
N GLY A 28 26.96 -19.44 10.97
CA GLY A 28 27.54 -20.09 9.78
C GLY A 28 27.79 -21.58 10.02
N GLN A 29 27.76 -22.03 11.27
CA GLN A 29 28.02 -23.43 11.63
C GLN A 29 26.91 -23.94 12.58
N ILE A 30 26.49 -25.17 12.35
CA ILE A 30 25.33 -25.76 13.06
C ILE A 30 25.55 -25.94 14.57
N ASN A 31 26.81 -26.05 14.99
CA ASN A 31 27.21 -26.29 16.38
C ASN A 31 27.79 -25.06 17.09
N VAL A 32 27.67 -23.87 16.48
CA VAL A 32 28.17 -22.60 17.01
C VAL A 32 27.03 -21.62 17.15
N VAL A 33 26.83 -21.10 18.35
CA VAL A 33 25.89 -20.01 18.59
C VAL A 33 26.48 -18.75 18.01
N PRO A 34 25.78 -18.01 17.13
CA PRO A 34 26.29 -16.76 16.56
C PRO A 34 26.41 -15.65 17.60
N ASP A 35 27.43 -14.84 17.47
CA ASP A 35 27.62 -13.65 18.30
C ASP A 35 26.63 -12.55 17.91
N GLU A 36 26.22 -12.53 16.64
CA GLU A 36 25.31 -11.53 16.07
C GLU A 36 24.23 -12.19 15.21
N VAL A 37 23.01 -11.65 15.32
CA VAL A 37 21.88 -11.98 14.46
C VAL A 37 21.27 -10.68 14.00
N SER A 38 21.10 -10.51 12.68
CA SER A 38 20.41 -9.37 12.07
C SER A 38 19.04 -9.76 11.55
N VAL A 39 18.08 -8.85 11.69
CA VAL A 39 16.72 -8.99 11.16
C VAL A 39 16.37 -7.74 10.38
N ASP A 40 16.03 -7.90 9.09
CA ASP A 40 15.51 -6.79 8.29
C ASP A 40 14.00 -6.68 8.54
N LEU A 41 13.55 -5.45 8.78
CA LEU A 41 12.15 -5.11 9.00
C LEU A 41 11.65 -4.23 7.86
N ASP A 42 10.47 -4.54 7.30
CA ASP A 42 9.73 -3.65 6.40
C ASP A 42 8.61 -2.97 7.20
N ASP A 43 8.77 -1.68 7.42
CA ASP A 43 7.91 -0.90 8.28
C ASP A 43 6.99 -0.01 7.46
N ARG A 44 5.72 0.04 7.84
CA ARG A 44 4.72 0.93 7.26
C ARG A 44 4.23 1.88 8.31
N ILE A 45 4.49 3.17 8.10
CA ILE A 45 4.11 4.23 9.02
C ILE A 45 2.83 4.89 8.50
N SER A 46 1.80 4.94 9.36
CA SER A 46 0.57 5.63 9.02
C SER A 46 0.81 7.15 8.89
N PRO A 47 0.14 7.86 7.96
CA PRO A 47 0.42 9.27 7.65
C PRO A 47 0.37 10.24 8.85
N ASN A 48 -0.33 9.88 9.91
CA ASN A 48 -0.48 10.72 11.10
C ASN A 48 0.45 10.32 12.27
N LEU A 49 1.36 9.37 12.02
CA LEU A 49 2.30 8.90 13.04
C LEU A 49 3.73 9.22 12.62
N SER A 50 4.60 9.45 13.60
CA SER A 50 5.99 9.82 13.32
C SER A 50 6.92 8.59 13.29
N PRO A 51 7.99 8.62 12.48
CA PRO A 51 9.04 7.60 12.50
C PRO A 51 9.69 7.45 13.88
N GLU A 52 9.84 8.56 14.63
CA GLU A 52 10.46 8.57 15.95
C GLU A 52 9.64 7.76 16.96
N LEU A 53 8.31 7.83 16.86
CA LEU A 53 7.43 7.03 17.71
C LEU A 53 7.65 5.55 17.46
N LEU A 54 7.68 5.13 16.19
CA LEU A 54 7.94 3.75 15.81
C LEU A 54 9.31 3.27 16.29
N MET A 55 10.35 4.08 16.11
CA MET A 55 11.70 3.77 16.58
C MET A 55 11.76 3.60 18.11
N SER A 56 11.05 4.43 18.85
CA SER A 56 10.94 4.31 20.30
C SER A 56 10.26 3.01 20.73
N GLU A 57 9.17 2.63 20.07
CA GLU A 57 8.47 1.37 20.32
C GLU A 57 9.35 0.15 20.00
N LEU A 58 10.03 0.16 18.85
CA LEU A 58 10.94 -0.91 18.44
C LEU A 58 12.12 -1.06 19.42
N SER A 59 12.72 0.04 19.85
CA SER A 59 13.81 0.02 20.83
C SER A 59 13.36 -0.55 22.18
N GLY A 60 12.12 -0.25 22.59
CA GLY A 60 11.53 -0.82 23.79
C GLY A 60 11.31 -2.32 23.70
N ILE A 61 10.96 -2.85 22.54
CA ILE A 61 10.73 -4.26 22.28
C ILE A 61 12.05 -5.02 22.13
N ALA A 62 12.99 -4.48 21.36
CA ALA A 62 14.28 -5.09 21.05
C ALA A 62 15.20 -5.17 22.29
N GLY A 63 15.09 -4.22 23.19
CA GLY A 63 15.86 -4.16 24.42
C GLY A 63 17.28 -3.60 24.24
N PRO A 64 18.04 -3.45 25.36
CA PRO A 64 19.28 -2.69 25.39
C PRO A 64 20.47 -3.38 24.70
N ALA A 65 20.37 -4.66 24.37
CA ALA A 65 21.41 -5.41 23.67
C ALA A 65 21.29 -5.34 22.14
N SER A 66 20.29 -4.61 21.64
CA SER A 66 20.00 -4.51 20.21
C SER A 66 20.34 -3.12 19.68
N GLU A 67 20.91 -3.09 18.51
CA GLU A 67 21.12 -1.87 17.72
C GLU A 67 20.07 -1.84 16.59
N ILE A 68 19.49 -0.67 16.35
CA ILE A 68 18.50 -0.48 15.27
C ILE A 68 19.06 0.57 14.32
N GLU A 69 19.20 0.19 13.05
CA GLU A 69 19.65 1.05 11.98
C GLU A 69 18.49 1.29 10.99
N VAL A 70 18.27 2.54 10.58
CA VAL A 70 17.34 2.89 9.52
C VAL A 70 18.06 2.84 8.18
N LEU A 71 17.83 1.78 7.40
CA LEU A 71 18.45 1.58 6.09
C LEU A 71 17.90 2.53 5.03
N SER A 72 16.59 2.81 5.07
CA SER A 72 15.95 3.77 4.18
C SER A 72 14.62 4.26 4.75
N HIS A 73 14.24 5.49 4.39
CA HIS A 73 12.93 6.04 4.73
C HIS A 73 12.39 6.88 3.57
N ASP A 74 11.15 6.61 3.18
CA ASP A 74 10.40 7.39 2.20
C ASP A 74 9.13 7.96 2.88
N SER A 75 9.09 9.25 3.09
CA SER A 75 7.99 9.90 3.80
C SER A 75 6.68 10.01 2.99
N GLY A 76 6.74 9.78 1.68
CA GLY A 76 5.59 10.03 0.80
C GLY A 76 5.21 11.51 0.72
N LEU A 77 4.00 11.79 0.24
CA LEU A 77 3.45 13.15 0.24
C LEU A 77 2.97 13.52 1.65
N GLN A 78 3.38 14.71 2.11
CA GLN A 78 2.99 15.25 3.43
C GLN A 78 1.49 15.59 3.50
N ARG A 79 0.89 15.93 2.37
CA ARG A 79 -0.53 16.26 2.25
C ARG A 79 -1.11 15.59 1.00
N SER A 80 -2.21 14.88 1.18
CA SER A 80 -2.97 14.33 0.06
C SER A 80 -3.80 15.42 -0.59
N ASP A 81 -3.65 15.59 -1.90
CA ASP A 81 -4.53 16.40 -2.72
C ASP A 81 -5.54 15.49 -3.40
N LEU A 82 -6.83 15.73 -3.19
CA LEU A 82 -7.93 15.00 -3.80
C LEU A 82 -8.54 15.74 -5.00
N GLY A 83 -7.85 16.73 -5.58
CA GLY A 83 -8.37 17.54 -6.68
C GLY A 83 -8.77 16.75 -7.92
N LEU A 84 -8.14 15.61 -8.21
CA LEU A 84 -8.54 14.74 -9.32
C LEU A 84 -9.66 13.74 -8.96
N PHE A 85 -10.03 13.64 -7.70
CA PHE A 85 -10.97 12.61 -7.22
C PHE A 85 -12.35 12.69 -7.90
N GLU A 86 -12.89 13.88 -8.13
CA GLU A 86 -14.19 14.06 -8.81
C GLU A 86 -14.14 13.50 -10.24
N THR A 87 -13.09 13.84 -11.00
CA THR A 87 -12.90 13.34 -12.37
C THR A 87 -12.80 11.81 -12.40
N LEU A 88 -12.04 11.21 -11.48
CA LEU A 88 -11.90 9.76 -11.36
C LEU A 88 -13.24 9.11 -10.97
N SER A 89 -13.98 9.73 -10.07
CA SER A 89 -15.29 9.27 -9.62
C SER A 89 -16.31 9.26 -10.75
N ASP A 90 -16.36 10.33 -11.55
CA ASP A 90 -17.27 10.43 -12.69
C ASP A 90 -16.97 9.37 -13.73
N VAL A 91 -15.70 9.13 -14.05
CA VAL A 91 -15.29 8.06 -14.96
C VAL A 91 -15.72 6.69 -14.46
N LEU A 92 -15.62 6.42 -13.16
CA LEU A 92 -16.08 5.16 -12.56
C LEU A 92 -17.59 5.01 -12.65
N LYS A 93 -18.35 6.04 -12.26
CA LYS A 93 -19.82 6.03 -12.31
C LYS A 93 -20.38 5.85 -13.72
N GLU A 94 -19.71 6.42 -14.72
CA GLU A 94 -20.07 6.18 -16.12
C GLU A 94 -19.80 4.76 -16.59
N SER A 95 -18.84 4.11 -15.97
CA SER A 95 -18.46 2.72 -16.29
C SER A 95 -19.30 1.70 -15.52
N ASP A 96 -19.70 2.07 -14.29
CA ASP A 96 -20.51 1.30 -13.35
C ASP A 96 -21.42 2.26 -12.58
N ALA A 97 -22.68 2.36 -12.99
CA ALA A 97 -23.65 3.28 -12.41
C ALA A 97 -24.01 2.97 -10.94
N ASP A 98 -23.84 1.72 -10.53
CA ASP A 98 -24.09 1.27 -9.15
C ASP A 98 -22.86 1.41 -8.26
N GLY A 99 -21.70 1.73 -8.83
CA GLY A 99 -20.45 1.91 -8.13
C GLY A 99 -20.44 3.16 -7.24
N ILE A 100 -19.86 3.03 -6.05
CA ILE A 100 -19.66 4.14 -5.11
C ILE A 100 -18.16 4.40 -5.00
N PRO A 101 -17.61 5.41 -5.70
CA PRO A 101 -16.20 5.78 -5.59
C PRO A 101 -15.86 6.26 -4.18
N VAL A 102 -14.80 5.71 -3.61
CA VAL A 102 -14.31 6.07 -2.28
C VAL A 102 -12.80 6.29 -2.35
N PRO A 103 -12.27 7.43 -1.88
CA PRO A 103 -10.83 7.60 -1.77
C PRO A 103 -10.28 6.68 -0.68
N MET A 104 -9.19 5.99 -0.98
CA MET A 104 -8.57 5.06 -0.05
C MET A 104 -7.05 5.27 -0.01
N LEU A 105 -6.48 5.18 1.18
CA LEU A 105 -5.04 5.13 1.32
C LEU A 105 -4.51 3.80 0.76
N MET A 106 -3.46 3.86 -0.05
CA MET A 106 -2.76 2.67 -0.53
C MET A 106 -1.84 2.12 0.58
N PRO A 107 -2.10 0.92 1.10
CA PRO A 107 -1.30 0.33 2.19
C PRO A 107 -0.02 -0.37 1.68
N ALA A 108 0.44 -0.03 0.48
CA ALA A 108 1.59 -0.64 -0.16
C ALA A 108 2.54 0.43 -0.73
N ALA A 109 3.82 0.07 -0.92
CA ALA A 109 4.76 0.93 -1.62
C ALA A 109 4.47 0.90 -3.12
N THR A 110 4.49 2.08 -3.74
CA THR A 110 4.36 2.27 -5.18
C THR A 110 5.41 3.26 -5.67
N ASP A 111 5.61 3.36 -6.98
CA ASP A 111 6.49 4.37 -7.58
C ASP A 111 5.98 5.80 -7.33
N GLY A 112 4.74 5.96 -6.88
CA GLY A 112 4.20 7.22 -6.39
C GLY A 112 5.09 7.90 -5.34
N ARG A 113 5.83 7.13 -4.54
CA ARG A 113 6.82 7.66 -3.59
C ARG A 113 7.95 8.45 -4.26
N LEU A 114 8.35 8.06 -5.46
CA LEU A 114 9.39 8.75 -6.22
C LEU A 114 8.88 10.08 -6.76
N PHE A 115 7.64 10.09 -7.27
CA PHE A 115 6.97 11.31 -7.72
C PHE A 115 6.68 12.27 -6.56
N ALA A 116 6.37 11.73 -5.38
CA ALA A 116 6.15 12.52 -4.17
C ALA A 116 7.36 13.38 -3.80
N ARG A 117 8.59 12.88 -3.99
CA ARG A 117 9.84 13.64 -3.78
C ARG A 117 9.95 14.87 -4.69
N LEU A 118 9.27 14.86 -5.81
CA LEU A 118 9.18 15.96 -6.76
C LEU A 118 7.96 16.85 -6.53
N GLY A 119 7.18 16.60 -5.48
CA GLY A 119 5.94 17.31 -5.18
C GLY A 119 4.78 16.93 -6.12
N ILE A 120 4.89 15.83 -6.87
CA ILE A 120 3.87 15.38 -7.81
C ILE A 120 2.91 14.43 -7.09
N GLN A 121 1.62 14.80 -7.06
CA GLN A 121 0.55 13.96 -6.55
C GLN A 121 0.30 12.78 -7.51
N THR A 122 0.25 11.58 -6.95
CA THR A 122 -0.09 10.34 -7.66
C THR A 122 -1.38 9.76 -7.12
N TYR A 123 -2.18 9.21 -8.03
CA TYR A 123 -3.44 8.51 -7.70
C TYR A 123 -3.31 7.06 -8.14
N GLY A 124 -3.53 6.13 -7.22
CA GLY A 124 -3.69 4.72 -7.55
C GLY A 124 -5.06 4.50 -8.20
N PHE A 125 -5.11 4.49 -9.53
CA PHE A 125 -6.34 4.30 -10.28
C PHE A 125 -6.22 3.07 -11.17
N LEU A 126 -6.72 1.95 -10.66
CA LEU A 126 -6.76 0.66 -11.36
C LEU A 126 -8.23 0.17 -11.42
N PRO A 127 -9.05 0.76 -12.29
CA PRO A 127 -10.46 0.41 -12.38
C PRO A 127 -10.65 -1.00 -12.92
N MET A 128 -11.34 -1.83 -12.16
CA MET A 128 -11.65 -3.22 -12.53
C MET A 128 -13.04 -3.57 -12.02
N LEU A 129 -13.89 -4.10 -12.88
CA LEU A 129 -15.13 -4.73 -12.47
C LEU A 129 -14.83 -6.21 -12.17
N LEU A 130 -14.69 -6.53 -10.89
CA LEU A 130 -14.33 -7.87 -10.44
C LEU A 130 -15.59 -8.66 -10.02
N PRO A 131 -15.69 -9.94 -10.36
CA PRO A 131 -16.78 -10.78 -9.89
C PRO A 131 -16.72 -10.93 -8.36
N ALA A 132 -17.87 -10.92 -7.70
CA ALA A 132 -17.96 -11.03 -6.23
C ALA A 132 -17.35 -12.34 -5.67
N THR A 133 -17.16 -13.34 -6.51
CA THR A 133 -16.54 -14.63 -6.16
C THR A 133 -15.01 -14.60 -6.18
N LEU A 134 -14.39 -13.54 -6.71
CA LEU A 134 -12.95 -13.40 -6.77
C LEU A 134 -12.46 -12.52 -5.60
N ASP A 135 -11.74 -13.11 -4.66
CA ASP A 135 -10.96 -12.35 -3.69
C ASP A 135 -9.63 -11.92 -4.34
N PHE A 136 -9.68 -10.82 -5.09
CA PHE A 136 -8.53 -10.30 -5.82
C PHE A 136 -7.35 -10.00 -4.89
N ALA A 137 -7.61 -9.43 -3.71
CA ALA A 137 -6.56 -9.08 -2.75
C ALA A 137 -5.78 -10.32 -2.27
N ALA A 138 -6.44 -11.47 -2.17
CA ALA A 138 -5.79 -12.72 -1.78
C ALA A 138 -4.94 -13.34 -2.90
N THR A 139 -5.12 -12.92 -4.17
CA THR A 139 -4.33 -13.44 -5.30
C THR A 139 -3.07 -12.64 -5.57
N ILE A 140 -2.99 -11.39 -5.11
CA ILE A 140 -1.83 -10.50 -5.33
C ILE A 140 -0.57 -11.13 -4.73
N HIS A 141 0.48 -11.25 -5.54
CA HIS A 141 1.75 -11.89 -5.19
C HIS A 141 1.62 -13.38 -4.82
N GLY A 142 0.48 -13.99 -5.13
CA GLY A 142 0.22 -15.41 -4.90
C GLY A 142 0.53 -16.27 -6.15
N PRO A 143 0.61 -17.60 -5.99
CA PRO A 143 0.86 -18.52 -7.11
C PRO A 143 -0.25 -18.54 -8.17
N ASP A 144 -1.48 -18.15 -7.78
CA ASP A 144 -2.66 -18.08 -8.64
C ASP A 144 -3.04 -16.64 -8.99
N GLU A 145 -2.10 -15.72 -9.01
CA GLU A 145 -2.34 -14.33 -9.38
C GLU A 145 -2.95 -14.22 -10.78
N ARG A 146 -4.12 -13.63 -10.86
CA ARG A 146 -4.88 -13.55 -12.11
C ARG A 146 -5.86 -12.38 -12.11
N VAL A 147 -6.14 -11.88 -13.32
CA VAL A 147 -7.14 -10.84 -13.57
C VAL A 147 -8.10 -11.33 -14.66
N PRO A 148 -9.43 -11.24 -14.48
CA PRO A 148 -10.38 -11.53 -15.54
C PRO A 148 -10.19 -10.62 -16.76
N VAL A 149 -10.33 -11.16 -17.96
CA VAL A 149 -10.19 -10.36 -19.20
C VAL A 149 -11.19 -9.23 -19.25
N ASP A 150 -12.43 -9.46 -18.80
CA ASP A 150 -13.47 -8.43 -18.76
C ASP A 150 -13.11 -7.26 -17.81
N ALA A 151 -12.41 -7.55 -16.71
CA ALA A 151 -11.91 -6.51 -15.81
C ALA A 151 -10.83 -5.64 -16.48
N ILE A 152 -9.98 -6.24 -17.32
CA ILE A 152 -8.99 -5.49 -18.12
C ILE A 152 -9.69 -4.61 -19.14
N ASN A 153 -10.68 -5.12 -19.85
CA ASN A 153 -11.46 -4.37 -20.84
C ASN A 153 -12.20 -3.19 -20.19
N PHE A 154 -12.81 -3.42 -19.04
CA PHE A 154 -13.46 -2.37 -18.24
C PHE A 154 -12.45 -1.27 -17.87
N GLY A 155 -11.29 -1.67 -17.34
CA GLY A 155 -10.22 -0.75 -16.93
C GLY A 155 -9.67 0.06 -18.08
N ALA A 156 -9.38 -0.57 -19.22
CA ALA A 156 -8.89 0.10 -20.42
C ALA A 156 -9.87 1.18 -20.89
N GLY A 157 -11.17 0.88 -20.92
CA GLY A 157 -12.22 1.84 -21.27
C GLY A 157 -12.31 3.02 -20.30
N ALA A 158 -12.20 2.76 -18.99
CA ALA A 158 -12.22 3.80 -17.97
C ALA A 158 -10.98 4.73 -18.06
N ILE A 159 -9.79 4.15 -18.21
CA ILE A 159 -8.54 4.92 -18.37
C ILE A 159 -8.58 5.75 -19.65
N TYR A 160 -9.07 5.19 -20.74
CA TYR A 160 -9.21 5.94 -22.00
C TYR A 160 -10.10 7.19 -21.83
N ARG A 161 -11.26 7.06 -21.17
CA ARG A 161 -12.14 8.21 -20.86
C ARG A 161 -11.46 9.24 -19.96
N LEU A 162 -10.72 8.78 -18.95
CA LEU A 162 -9.95 9.65 -18.07
C LEU A 162 -8.95 10.50 -18.85
N LEU A 163 -8.14 9.87 -19.71
CA LEU A 163 -7.13 10.56 -20.51
C LEU A 163 -7.74 11.57 -21.49
N GLN A 164 -8.89 11.24 -22.09
CA GLN A 164 -9.60 12.18 -22.95
C GLN A 164 -10.10 13.43 -22.19
N ARG A 165 -10.53 13.27 -20.93
CA ARG A 165 -10.97 14.40 -20.09
C ARG A 165 -9.78 15.24 -19.65
N TYR A 166 -8.76 14.60 -19.14
CA TYR A 166 -7.56 15.29 -18.66
C TYR A 166 -6.88 16.10 -19.77
N GLY A 167 -6.79 15.55 -20.98
CA GLY A 167 -6.20 16.25 -22.13
C GLY A 167 -7.02 17.43 -22.67
N ARG A 168 -8.30 17.60 -22.29
CA ARG A 168 -9.14 18.75 -22.65
C ARG A 168 -9.08 19.88 -21.65
N THR A 169 -8.51 19.65 -20.49
CA THR A 169 -8.41 20.62 -19.38
C THR A 169 -7.07 21.37 -19.41
N LEU A 170 -6.15 20.94 -20.29
CA LEU A 170 -4.88 21.58 -20.61
C LEU A 170 -5.01 22.45 -21.86
#